data_b2afd291b8562031f38666efe514d73e
#
_entry.id   b2afd291b8562031f38666efe514d73e
#
_cell.length_a   1.000
_cell.length_b   1.000
_cell.length_c   1.000
_cell.angle_alpha   90.00
_cell.angle_beta   90.00
_cell.angle_gamma   90.00
#
_symmetry.space_group_name_H-M   'P 1'
#
loop_
_entity.id
_entity.type
_entity.pdbx_description
1 polymer ?
#
loop_
_entity_poly.entity_id
_entity_poly.type
_entity_poly.pdbx_seq_one_letter_code
_entity_poly.pdbx_strand_id
1 'polypeptide(L)'
;MASGEDRISALPEDILHQVLRLLPAHEVVRTCLLARRWRGVWRSVPTLCFTGAKGWGSADRFAQFVDHLLHLRCGGDGAPLDSCDFDFDSDGFMLLPANERHASIWLWKALPRVRALRLCIVEEQEASPLSDMHLFSQHLTRLELVGVGINNSVVDFAGCPTLVELSMDTCDVFVRQLLSPSLKHLRITRSYTSEFDRILISLPNLVSLEFIECRQGRIPFLGSLPRLARAVVVLNEYCADQCSQDRFDSCGADSDICDGCYYYYGDPGHGPHYDRNNCIFLKGLSEATDLELSAHSDVTVFNRDLKWCPTFTKLKTLLLNDWCLAANHNALICFLQHSPILEKLTLELSKGPLYETEAEGIYKPLGQSIASNCLKIVEIKCANVDSKVHKILEILTTYGIRLEQISVQQTSRIPGSGCFNFVCTEFS
;
A
#
# COMPACT_ATOMS: atom_id res chain seq x y z
N MET A 1 -48.01 -37.08 -7.65
CA MET A 1 -46.75 -36.27 -7.78
C MET A 1 -46.91 -35.11 -6.87
N ALA A 2 -46.13 -35.05 -5.80
CA ALA A 2 -46.18 -33.90 -4.88
C ALA A 2 -45.70 -32.67 -5.66
N SER A 3 -46.57 -31.68 -5.78
CA SER A 3 -46.21 -30.34 -6.26
C SER A 3 -45.21 -29.78 -5.23
N GLY A 4 -43.91 -29.89 -5.52
CA GLY A 4 -42.89 -29.24 -4.71
C GLY A 4 -43.16 -27.75 -4.77
N GLU A 5 -43.60 -27.16 -3.65
CA GLU A 5 -43.69 -25.71 -3.53
C GLU A 5 -42.33 -25.14 -3.84
N ASP A 6 -42.31 -24.19 -4.77
CA ASP A 6 -41.08 -23.43 -5.11
C ASP A 6 -40.71 -22.51 -3.92
N ARG A 7 -40.05 -23.09 -2.94
CA ARG A 7 -39.66 -22.43 -1.67
C ARG A 7 -38.68 -21.28 -1.88
N ILE A 8 -37.87 -21.37 -2.96
CA ILE A 8 -36.87 -20.34 -3.26
C ILE A 8 -37.55 -19.08 -3.81
N SER A 9 -38.54 -19.26 -4.71
CA SER A 9 -39.31 -18.12 -5.22
C SER A 9 -40.25 -17.51 -4.15
N ALA A 10 -40.46 -18.17 -3.02
CA ALA A 10 -41.22 -17.60 -1.89
C ALA A 10 -40.39 -16.66 -0.98
N LEU A 11 -39.06 -16.64 -1.12
CA LEU A 11 -38.17 -15.80 -0.30
C LEU A 11 -38.41 -14.30 -0.56
N PRO A 12 -38.25 -13.45 0.45
CA PRO A 12 -38.22 -11.98 0.29
C PRO A 12 -37.12 -11.55 -0.70
N GLU A 13 -37.32 -10.41 -1.38
CA GLU A 13 -36.36 -9.89 -2.35
C GLU A 13 -34.97 -9.64 -1.75
N ASP A 14 -34.93 -9.13 -0.53
CA ASP A 14 -33.67 -8.88 0.19
C ASP A 14 -32.83 -10.15 0.37
N ILE A 15 -33.50 -11.27 0.66
CA ILE A 15 -32.81 -12.57 0.79
C ILE A 15 -32.36 -13.09 -0.58
N LEU A 16 -33.17 -12.89 -1.62
CA LEU A 16 -32.75 -13.21 -2.98
C LEU A 16 -31.53 -12.38 -3.41
N HIS A 17 -31.49 -11.10 -3.10
CA HIS A 17 -30.33 -10.26 -3.35
C HIS A 17 -29.08 -10.73 -2.59
N GLN A 18 -29.23 -11.14 -1.32
CA GLN A 18 -28.11 -11.70 -0.56
C GLN A 18 -27.55 -12.99 -1.16
N VAL A 19 -28.40 -13.84 -1.72
CA VAL A 19 -27.94 -15.05 -2.42
C VAL A 19 -27.29 -14.68 -3.75
N LEU A 20 -27.94 -13.84 -4.54
CA LEU A 20 -27.45 -13.48 -5.89
C LEU A 20 -26.13 -12.69 -5.87
N ARG A 21 -25.88 -11.91 -4.82
CA ARG A 21 -24.59 -11.18 -4.68
C ARG A 21 -23.35 -12.09 -4.61
N LEU A 22 -23.54 -13.37 -4.32
CA LEU A 22 -22.46 -14.36 -4.23
C LEU A 22 -22.15 -15.02 -5.58
N LEU A 23 -22.95 -14.73 -6.60
CA LEU A 23 -22.83 -15.35 -7.92
C LEU A 23 -22.16 -14.39 -8.91
N PRO A 24 -21.40 -14.93 -9.88
CA PRO A 24 -20.93 -14.16 -11.01
C PRO A 24 -22.09 -13.51 -11.79
N ALA A 25 -21.86 -12.34 -12.35
CA ALA A 25 -22.91 -11.54 -13.00
C ALA A 25 -23.67 -12.31 -14.09
N HIS A 26 -23.01 -13.18 -14.86
CA HIS A 26 -23.66 -13.99 -15.89
C HIS A 26 -24.60 -15.04 -15.30
N GLU A 27 -24.27 -15.63 -14.16
CA GLU A 27 -25.15 -16.56 -13.45
C GLU A 27 -26.35 -15.84 -12.84
N VAL A 28 -26.12 -14.66 -12.25
CA VAL A 28 -27.19 -13.79 -11.76
C VAL A 28 -28.21 -13.52 -12.86
N VAL A 29 -27.76 -13.13 -14.06
CA VAL A 29 -28.65 -12.92 -15.21
C VAL A 29 -29.35 -14.20 -15.64
N ARG A 30 -28.65 -15.35 -15.66
CA ARG A 30 -29.24 -16.66 -16.02
C ARG A 30 -30.37 -17.09 -15.08
N THR A 31 -30.42 -16.62 -13.84
CA THR A 31 -31.53 -16.94 -12.93
C THR A 31 -32.89 -16.47 -13.46
N CYS A 32 -32.94 -15.51 -14.41
CA CYS A 32 -34.18 -15.08 -15.06
C CYS A 32 -34.91 -16.22 -15.80
N LEU A 33 -34.23 -17.33 -16.09
CA LEU A 33 -34.79 -18.52 -16.74
C LEU A 33 -35.53 -19.43 -15.76
N LEU A 34 -35.30 -19.31 -14.44
CA LEU A 34 -35.83 -20.20 -13.42
C LEU A 34 -37.35 -20.00 -13.23
N ALA A 35 -37.81 -18.76 -13.08
CA ALA A 35 -39.21 -18.45 -12.92
C ALA A 35 -39.54 -17.00 -13.34
N ARG A 36 -40.83 -16.73 -13.56
CA ARG A 36 -41.29 -15.37 -13.96
C ARG A 36 -40.86 -14.28 -12.97
N ARG A 37 -40.85 -14.59 -11.68
CA ARG A 37 -40.43 -13.66 -10.61
C ARG A 37 -38.99 -13.21 -10.74
N TRP A 38 -38.10 -14.11 -11.19
CA TRP A 38 -36.64 -13.84 -11.30
C TRP A 38 -36.25 -12.95 -12.47
N ARG A 39 -37.18 -12.71 -13.42
CA ARG A 39 -36.87 -11.95 -14.65
C ARG A 39 -36.35 -10.53 -14.41
N GLY A 40 -36.74 -9.91 -13.29
CA GLY A 40 -36.33 -8.54 -12.94
C GLY A 40 -35.34 -8.42 -11.80
N VAL A 41 -35.20 -9.45 -10.98
CA VAL A 41 -34.43 -9.40 -9.73
C VAL A 41 -32.98 -9.03 -9.95
N TRP A 42 -32.34 -9.54 -11.01
CA TRP A 42 -30.95 -9.23 -11.34
C TRP A 42 -30.70 -7.74 -11.57
N ARG A 43 -31.74 -6.96 -11.92
CA ARG A 43 -31.63 -5.51 -12.16
C ARG A 43 -31.46 -4.70 -10.87
N SER A 44 -31.88 -5.25 -9.74
CA SER A 44 -31.81 -4.60 -8.44
C SER A 44 -30.75 -5.19 -7.52
N VAL A 45 -30.01 -6.24 -7.95
CA VAL A 45 -28.89 -6.79 -7.18
C VAL A 45 -27.84 -5.69 -6.97
N PRO A 46 -27.42 -5.41 -5.71
CA PRO A 46 -26.54 -4.28 -5.42
C PRO A 46 -25.07 -4.50 -5.82
N THR A 47 -24.70 -5.72 -6.22
CA THR A 47 -23.34 -6.08 -6.58
C THR A 47 -23.26 -6.71 -7.96
N LEU A 48 -22.18 -6.40 -8.69
CA LEU A 48 -21.83 -7.07 -9.94
C LEU A 48 -20.43 -7.65 -9.81
N CYS A 49 -20.28 -8.94 -10.08
CA CYS A 49 -18.98 -9.62 -10.11
C CYS A 49 -18.78 -10.25 -11.50
N PHE A 50 -17.73 -9.82 -12.20
CA PHE A 50 -17.34 -10.35 -13.49
C PHE A 50 -16.09 -11.19 -13.30
N THR A 51 -16.23 -12.51 -13.45
CA THR A 51 -15.12 -13.47 -13.35
C THR A 51 -14.77 -13.94 -14.74
N GLY A 52 -13.65 -13.59 -15.28
CA GLY A 52 -13.05 -14.07 -16.52
C GLY A 52 -13.94 -14.51 -17.69
N ALA A 53 -13.31 -14.75 -18.83
CA ALA A 53 -14.00 -15.14 -20.06
C ALA A 53 -14.19 -16.67 -20.23
N LYS A 54 -13.81 -17.47 -19.25
CA LYS A 54 -13.90 -18.93 -19.30
C LYS A 54 -15.34 -19.41 -19.51
N GLY A 55 -15.52 -20.29 -20.48
CA GLY A 55 -16.85 -20.81 -20.82
C GLY A 55 -17.65 -19.96 -21.80
N TRP A 56 -17.16 -18.78 -22.23
CA TRP A 56 -17.86 -17.89 -23.16
C TRP A 56 -17.65 -18.23 -24.64
N GLY A 57 -16.70 -19.10 -24.97
CA GLY A 57 -16.34 -19.48 -26.34
C GLY A 57 -15.50 -18.44 -27.08
N SER A 58 -15.60 -17.15 -26.72
CA SER A 58 -14.69 -16.08 -27.18
C SER A 58 -14.70 -14.92 -26.21
N ALA A 59 -13.58 -14.19 -26.15
CA ALA A 59 -13.43 -12.96 -25.37
C ALA A 59 -14.39 -11.85 -25.82
N ASP A 60 -14.66 -11.77 -27.14
CA ASP A 60 -15.60 -10.77 -27.68
C ASP A 60 -17.03 -10.97 -27.15
N ARG A 61 -17.48 -12.21 -27.01
CA ARG A 61 -18.80 -12.49 -26.43
C ARG A 61 -18.88 -12.09 -24.96
N PHE A 62 -17.81 -12.35 -24.22
CA PHE A 62 -17.73 -11.90 -22.84
C PHE A 62 -17.74 -10.38 -22.76
N ALA A 63 -16.91 -9.68 -23.55
CA ALA A 63 -16.88 -8.23 -23.61
C ALA A 63 -18.23 -7.62 -23.97
N GLN A 64 -18.92 -8.17 -24.97
CA GLN A 64 -20.28 -7.76 -25.33
C GLN A 64 -21.27 -7.95 -24.17
N PHE A 65 -21.18 -9.03 -23.43
CA PHE A 65 -22.02 -9.26 -22.25
C PHE A 65 -21.76 -8.21 -21.17
N VAL A 66 -20.49 -7.94 -20.83
CA VAL A 66 -20.11 -6.93 -19.83
C VAL A 66 -20.62 -5.56 -20.28
N ASP A 67 -20.39 -5.18 -21.54
CA ASP A 67 -20.84 -3.91 -22.11
C ASP A 67 -22.35 -3.71 -22.00
N HIS A 68 -23.13 -4.74 -22.39
CA HIS A 68 -24.60 -4.70 -22.32
C HIS A 68 -25.07 -4.61 -20.86
N LEU A 69 -24.50 -5.43 -19.98
CA LEU A 69 -24.91 -5.44 -18.57
C LEU A 69 -24.60 -4.11 -17.88
N LEU A 70 -23.41 -3.56 -18.08
CA LEU A 70 -23.06 -2.25 -17.56
C LEU A 70 -23.95 -1.14 -18.14
N HIS A 71 -24.28 -1.20 -19.44
CA HIS A 71 -25.20 -0.25 -20.04
C HIS A 71 -26.60 -0.31 -19.38
N LEU A 72 -27.11 -1.51 -19.12
CA LEU A 72 -28.42 -1.69 -18.48
C LEU A 72 -28.43 -1.34 -16.99
N ARG A 73 -27.31 -1.50 -16.31
CA ARG A 73 -27.20 -1.29 -14.86
C ARG A 73 -26.72 0.11 -14.50
N CYS A 74 -25.82 0.67 -15.29
CA CYS A 74 -25.20 1.97 -15.03
C CYS A 74 -25.76 3.08 -15.93
N GLY A 75 -26.55 2.75 -16.96
CA GLY A 75 -27.26 3.70 -17.80
C GLY A 75 -28.64 4.08 -17.24
N GLY A 76 -29.00 5.35 -17.29
CA GLY A 76 -30.33 5.84 -16.89
C GLY A 76 -30.60 5.80 -15.38
N ASP A 77 -31.86 5.51 -14.99
CA ASP A 77 -32.34 5.50 -13.61
C ASP A 77 -32.15 4.15 -12.89
N GLY A 78 -31.12 3.39 -13.27
CA GLY A 78 -30.82 2.09 -12.64
C GLY A 78 -30.59 2.18 -11.13
N ALA A 79 -30.88 1.10 -10.41
CA ALA A 79 -30.60 1.00 -8.98
C ALA A 79 -29.08 1.22 -8.70
N PRO A 80 -28.73 1.93 -7.61
CA PRO A 80 -27.32 2.14 -7.27
C PRO A 80 -26.61 0.81 -7.06
N LEU A 81 -25.30 0.78 -7.35
CA LEU A 81 -24.44 -0.36 -7.10
C LEU A 81 -23.60 -0.11 -5.86
N ASP A 82 -23.65 -1.01 -4.92
CA ASP A 82 -22.75 -0.99 -3.77
C ASP A 82 -21.35 -1.38 -4.20
N SER A 83 -21.22 -2.42 -5.04
CA SER A 83 -19.92 -2.83 -5.57
C SER A 83 -19.97 -3.33 -7.01
N CYS A 84 -18.88 -3.12 -7.72
CA CYS A 84 -18.59 -3.73 -9.01
C CYS A 84 -17.17 -4.32 -8.96
N ASP A 85 -17.06 -5.59 -9.23
CA ASP A 85 -15.81 -6.34 -9.17
C ASP A 85 -15.52 -6.96 -10.54
N PHE A 86 -14.39 -6.59 -11.12
CA PHE A 86 -13.83 -7.17 -12.33
C PHE A 86 -12.64 -8.03 -11.93
N ASP A 87 -12.87 -9.32 -11.75
CA ASP A 87 -11.86 -10.28 -11.35
C ASP A 87 -11.49 -11.20 -12.53
N PHE A 88 -10.33 -10.94 -13.10
CA PHE A 88 -9.81 -11.68 -14.25
C PHE A 88 -8.58 -12.53 -13.91
N ASP A 89 -8.25 -12.64 -12.61
CA ASP A 89 -7.14 -13.45 -12.12
C ASP A 89 -7.49 -14.96 -12.03
N SER A 90 -8.75 -15.28 -11.74
CA SER A 90 -9.13 -16.62 -11.31
C SER A 90 -9.04 -17.71 -12.39
N ASP A 91 -8.83 -17.36 -13.66
CA ASP A 91 -8.98 -18.31 -14.75
C ASP A 91 -7.69 -18.77 -15.45
N GLY A 92 -6.52 -18.17 -15.12
CA GLY A 92 -5.27 -18.47 -15.87
C GLY A 92 -5.40 -18.27 -17.39
N PHE A 93 -6.41 -17.52 -17.80
CA PHE A 93 -6.78 -17.39 -19.21
C PHE A 93 -6.48 -15.97 -19.68
N MET A 94 -5.29 -15.79 -20.20
CA MET A 94 -4.87 -14.63 -20.96
C MET A 94 -5.72 -14.39 -22.20
N LEU A 95 -6.96 -14.00 -22.02
CA LEU A 95 -7.80 -13.57 -23.14
C LEU A 95 -8.80 -12.51 -22.70
N LEU A 96 -8.31 -11.46 -22.09
CA LEU A 96 -8.75 -10.19 -22.57
C LEU A 96 -7.99 -10.00 -23.89
N PRO A 97 -8.68 -9.96 -25.04
CA PRO A 97 -8.01 -9.59 -26.24
C PRO A 97 -7.37 -8.25 -25.92
N ALA A 98 -6.12 -8.10 -26.21
CA ALA A 98 -5.25 -6.94 -26.20
C ALA A 98 -5.93 -5.55 -26.26
N ASN A 99 -6.94 -5.34 -25.49
CA ASN A 99 -7.75 -4.15 -25.47
C ASN A 99 -7.79 -3.63 -24.03
N GLU A 100 -6.63 -3.07 -23.60
CA GLU A 100 -6.51 -2.03 -22.58
C GLU A 100 -7.72 -1.09 -22.58
N ARG A 101 -8.31 -0.89 -23.74
CA ARG A 101 -9.52 -0.09 -23.97
C ARG A 101 -10.76 -0.65 -23.26
N HIS A 102 -10.96 -1.97 -23.19
CA HIS A 102 -12.16 -2.51 -22.55
C HIS A 102 -12.16 -2.32 -21.04
N ALA A 103 -11.05 -2.60 -20.37
CA ALA A 103 -10.94 -2.39 -18.93
C ALA A 103 -11.18 -0.92 -18.56
N SER A 104 -10.55 0.01 -19.28
CA SER A 104 -10.78 1.43 -19.10
C SER A 104 -12.25 1.82 -19.36
N ILE A 105 -12.88 1.32 -20.43
CA ILE A 105 -14.28 1.60 -20.76
C ILE A 105 -15.23 1.06 -19.67
N TRP A 106 -14.99 -0.16 -19.15
CA TRP A 106 -15.83 -0.73 -18.11
C TRP A 106 -15.70 0.02 -16.78
N LEU A 107 -14.48 0.40 -16.45
CA LEU A 107 -14.21 1.26 -15.29
C LEU A 107 -14.99 2.59 -15.42
N TRP A 108 -14.89 3.28 -16.56
CA TRP A 108 -15.61 4.52 -16.82
C TRP A 108 -17.15 4.37 -16.76
N LYS A 109 -17.67 3.25 -17.25
CA LYS A 109 -19.13 2.98 -17.21
C LYS A 109 -19.63 2.70 -15.79
N ALA A 110 -18.83 2.00 -14.98
CA ALA A 110 -19.21 1.62 -13.60
C ALA A 110 -19.09 2.78 -12.61
N LEU A 111 -18.01 3.55 -12.71
CA LEU A 111 -17.61 4.60 -11.76
C LEU A 111 -18.73 5.55 -11.30
N PRO A 112 -19.59 6.10 -12.20
CA PRO A 112 -20.59 7.07 -11.78
C PRO A 112 -21.65 6.53 -10.82
N ARG A 113 -21.77 5.22 -10.70
CA ARG A 113 -22.88 4.54 -10.00
C ARG A 113 -22.45 3.64 -8.85
N VAL A 114 -21.17 3.39 -8.72
CA VAL A 114 -20.65 2.39 -7.77
C VAL A 114 -20.02 3.07 -6.56
N ARG A 115 -20.17 2.44 -5.40
CA ARG A 115 -19.49 2.87 -4.16
C ARG A 115 -18.13 2.21 -3.99
N ALA A 116 -18.03 0.93 -4.30
CA ALA A 116 -16.78 0.19 -4.26
C ALA A 116 -16.49 -0.44 -5.63
N LEU A 117 -15.32 -0.17 -6.17
CA LEU A 117 -14.88 -0.71 -7.46
C LEU A 117 -13.57 -1.46 -7.27
N ARG A 118 -13.53 -2.71 -7.72
CA ARG A 118 -12.31 -3.50 -7.81
C ARG A 118 -12.06 -3.88 -9.26
N LEU A 119 -10.82 -3.69 -9.70
CA LEU A 119 -10.33 -4.16 -10.98
C LEU A 119 -9.07 -5.00 -10.74
N CYS A 120 -9.16 -6.28 -11.03
CA CYS A 120 -8.07 -7.23 -10.93
C CYS A 120 -7.77 -7.80 -12.32
N ILE A 121 -6.56 -7.53 -12.82
CA ILE A 121 -6.05 -8.03 -14.09
C ILE A 121 -4.64 -8.54 -13.81
N VAL A 122 -4.46 -9.84 -13.72
CA VAL A 122 -3.13 -10.41 -13.53
C VAL A 122 -2.65 -10.99 -14.84
N GLU A 123 -1.63 -10.37 -15.42
CA GLU A 123 -0.91 -10.84 -16.60
C GLU A 123 0.47 -11.36 -16.21
N GLU A 124 0.98 -12.37 -16.93
CA GLU A 124 2.26 -13.02 -16.57
C GLU A 124 3.50 -12.14 -16.82
N GLN A 125 3.43 -11.11 -17.64
CA GLN A 125 4.62 -10.38 -18.10
C GLN A 125 4.62 -8.87 -17.83
N GLU A 126 3.51 -8.16 -17.99
CA GLU A 126 3.42 -6.72 -17.78
C GLU A 126 2.03 -6.33 -17.27
N ALA A 127 1.95 -5.30 -16.42
CA ALA A 127 0.66 -4.81 -15.95
C ALA A 127 -0.13 -4.15 -17.10
N SER A 128 -1.41 -4.48 -17.20
CA SER A 128 -2.29 -3.96 -18.24
C SER A 128 -2.47 -2.43 -18.07
N PRO A 129 -2.00 -1.60 -19.02
CA PRO A 129 -2.06 -0.15 -18.83
C PRO A 129 -3.50 0.38 -18.88
N LEU A 130 -3.86 1.20 -17.91
CA LEU A 130 -5.07 2.00 -17.94
C LEU A 130 -4.77 3.36 -18.57
N SER A 131 -5.36 3.60 -19.73
CA SER A 131 -5.29 4.90 -20.38
C SER A 131 -6.21 5.88 -19.65
N ASP A 132 -5.72 7.10 -19.37
CA ASP A 132 -6.51 8.21 -18.81
C ASP A 132 -7.19 7.95 -17.46
N MET A 133 -6.43 8.02 -16.38
CA MET A 133 -6.94 7.93 -15.00
C MET A 133 -7.66 9.23 -14.51
N HIS A 134 -8.35 9.93 -15.40
CA HIS A 134 -9.21 11.05 -15.00
C HIS A 134 -10.55 10.50 -14.48
N LEU A 135 -10.56 10.07 -13.23
CA LEU A 135 -11.74 9.46 -12.62
C LEU A 135 -12.70 10.53 -12.12
N PHE A 136 -13.98 10.33 -12.40
CA PHE A 136 -15.04 11.20 -11.92
C PHE A 136 -16.19 10.37 -11.34
N SER A 137 -16.43 10.49 -10.04
CA SER A 137 -17.54 9.83 -9.36
C SER A 137 -17.93 10.56 -8.08
N GLN A 138 -19.24 10.79 -7.92
CA GLN A 138 -19.82 11.38 -6.70
C GLN A 138 -20.12 10.32 -5.62
N HIS A 139 -19.98 9.04 -5.94
CA HIS A 139 -20.41 7.93 -5.08
C HIS A 139 -19.28 7.00 -4.68
N LEU A 140 -18.18 6.99 -5.43
CA LEU A 140 -17.06 6.09 -5.19
C LEU A 140 -16.39 6.39 -3.84
N THR A 141 -16.39 5.39 -2.97
CA THR A 141 -15.75 5.47 -1.64
C THR A 141 -14.50 4.61 -1.56
N ARG A 142 -14.42 3.53 -2.35
CA ARG A 142 -13.31 2.58 -2.38
C ARG A 142 -12.94 2.22 -3.80
N LEU A 143 -11.64 2.31 -4.11
CA LEU A 143 -11.06 1.86 -5.37
C LEU A 143 -9.92 0.88 -5.08
N GLU A 144 -10.00 -0.30 -5.67
CA GLU A 144 -8.97 -1.34 -5.58
C GLU A 144 -8.52 -1.73 -6.98
N LEU A 145 -7.23 -1.61 -7.23
CA LEU A 145 -6.57 -1.93 -8.49
C LEU A 145 -5.53 -3.03 -8.23
N VAL A 146 -5.57 -4.10 -9.01
CA VAL A 146 -4.64 -5.24 -8.91
C VAL A 146 -4.11 -5.58 -10.29
N GLY A 147 -2.79 -5.61 -10.44
CA GLY A 147 -2.13 -5.96 -11.70
C GLY A 147 -2.33 -4.95 -12.83
N VAL A 148 -2.51 -3.67 -12.49
CA VAL A 148 -2.87 -2.62 -13.45
C VAL A 148 -1.71 -1.63 -13.62
N GLY A 149 -1.40 -1.25 -14.86
CA GLY A 149 -0.43 -0.22 -15.20
C GLY A 149 -1.06 1.19 -15.18
N ILE A 150 -0.47 2.12 -14.45
CA ILE A 150 -0.89 3.53 -14.35
C ILE A 150 0.27 4.40 -14.84
N ASN A 151 0.17 4.89 -16.08
CA ASN A 151 1.25 5.61 -16.77
C ASN A 151 0.90 7.09 -17.00
N ASN A 152 0.22 7.71 -16.06
CA ASN A 152 -0.17 9.12 -16.13
C ASN A 152 0.86 9.99 -15.40
N SER A 153 1.19 11.17 -15.94
CA SER A 153 2.05 12.11 -15.22
C SER A 153 1.45 12.57 -13.89
N VAL A 154 0.14 12.77 -13.85
CA VAL A 154 -0.61 13.17 -12.66
C VAL A 154 -1.84 12.30 -12.52
N VAL A 155 -2.05 11.74 -11.35
CA VAL A 155 -3.30 11.07 -10.96
C VAL A 155 -3.96 11.93 -9.89
N ASP A 156 -5.06 12.58 -10.26
CA ASP A 156 -5.82 13.47 -9.38
C ASP A 156 -7.25 12.94 -9.17
N PHE A 157 -7.56 12.64 -7.91
CA PHE A 157 -8.88 12.18 -7.49
C PHE A 157 -9.80 13.32 -7.02
N ALA A 158 -9.53 14.57 -7.39
CA ALA A 158 -10.43 15.69 -7.09
C ALA A 158 -11.85 15.48 -7.66
N GLY A 159 -11.96 14.76 -8.79
CA GLY A 159 -13.24 14.33 -9.36
C GLY A 159 -14.00 13.26 -8.57
N CYS A 160 -13.39 12.70 -7.50
CA CYS A 160 -13.99 11.68 -6.64
C CYS A 160 -14.03 12.15 -5.16
N PRO A 161 -14.87 13.13 -4.81
CA PRO A 161 -14.84 13.78 -3.49
C PRO A 161 -15.23 12.85 -2.34
N THR A 162 -15.83 11.71 -2.62
CA THR A 162 -16.23 10.69 -1.63
C THR A 162 -15.23 9.55 -1.49
N LEU A 163 -14.14 9.55 -2.28
CA LEU A 163 -13.15 8.49 -2.25
C LEU A 163 -12.35 8.51 -0.93
N VAL A 164 -12.49 7.45 -0.15
CA VAL A 164 -11.88 7.28 1.17
C VAL A 164 -10.70 6.31 1.13
N GLU A 165 -10.81 5.24 0.33
CA GLU A 165 -9.82 4.16 0.27
C GLU A 165 -9.32 3.96 -1.16
N LEU A 166 -8.00 3.91 -1.31
CA LEU A 166 -7.31 3.52 -2.53
C LEU A 166 -6.31 2.40 -2.21
N SER A 167 -6.46 1.26 -2.87
CA SER A 167 -5.53 0.15 -2.81
C SER A 167 -4.98 -0.17 -4.19
N MET A 168 -3.66 -0.28 -4.31
CA MET A 168 -2.94 -0.69 -5.50
C MET A 168 -2.04 -1.87 -5.12
N ASP A 169 -2.28 -3.02 -5.72
CA ASP A 169 -1.49 -4.23 -5.46
C ASP A 169 -0.94 -4.80 -6.76
N THR A 170 0.33 -5.16 -6.78
CA THR A 170 1.01 -5.64 -8.00
C THR A 170 0.82 -4.74 -9.22
N CYS A 171 0.68 -3.44 -9.02
CA CYS A 171 0.47 -2.45 -10.05
C CYS A 171 1.79 -1.84 -10.55
N ASP A 172 1.81 -1.39 -11.81
CA ASP A 172 2.87 -0.53 -12.33
C ASP A 172 2.46 0.93 -12.15
N VAL A 173 3.05 1.62 -11.18
CA VAL A 173 2.66 2.98 -10.79
C VAL A 173 3.73 3.96 -11.28
N PHE A 174 3.66 4.34 -12.55
CA PHE A 174 4.59 5.29 -13.18
C PHE A 174 3.97 6.68 -13.26
N VAL A 175 3.71 7.26 -12.08
CA VAL A 175 3.10 8.59 -11.94
C VAL A 175 4.09 9.54 -11.26
N ARG A 176 4.02 10.83 -11.61
CA ARG A 176 4.82 11.87 -10.92
C ARG A 176 4.10 12.44 -9.71
N GLN A 177 2.77 12.49 -9.75
CA GLN A 177 1.96 13.05 -8.66
C GLN A 177 0.71 12.23 -8.42
N LEU A 178 0.45 11.96 -7.14
CA LEU A 178 -0.78 11.34 -6.64
C LEU A 178 -1.48 12.33 -5.70
N LEU A 179 -2.62 12.83 -6.13
CA LEU A 179 -3.36 13.88 -5.46
C LEU A 179 -4.77 13.41 -5.10
N SER A 180 -5.23 13.72 -3.90
CA SER A 180 -6.64 13.57 -3.51
C SER A 180 -6.97 14.44 -2.31
N PRO A 181 -8.05 15.22 -2.36
CA PRO A 181 -8.51 15.99 -1.21
C PRO A 181 -9.28 15.15 -0.19
N SER A 182 -9.76 13.97 -0.55
CA SER A 182 -10.72 13.17 0.26
C SER A 182 -10.13 11.89 0.84
N LEU A 183 -9.03 11.38 0.26
CA LEU A 183 -8.49 10.07 0.59
C LEU A 183 -7.99 10.01 2.04
N LYS A 184 -8.40 8.94 2.75
CA LYS A 184 -8.00 8.67 4.14
C LYS A 184 -7.09 7.46 4.27
N HIS A 185 -7.22 6.49 3.38
CA HIS A 185 -6.45 5.25 3.42
C HIS A 185 -5.81 4.99 2.06
N LEU A 186 -4.49 4.96 2.03
CA LEU A 186 -3.69 4.61 0.85
C LEU A 186 -2.89 3.36 1.15
N ARG A 187 -3.05 2.34 0.30
CA ARG A 187 -2.25 1.13 0.30
C ARG A 187 -1.62 0.92 -1.07
N ILE A 188 -0.30 0.79 -1.11
CA ILE A 188 0.47 0.41 -2.30
C ILE A 188 1.33 -0.78 -1.91
N THR A 189 1.06 -1.94 -2.48
CA THR A 189 1.72 -3.20 -2.11
C THR A 189 2.26 -3.90 -3.34
N ARG A 190 3.46 -4.50 -3.23
CA ARG A 190 4.12 -5.31 -4.28
C ARG A 190 4.14 -4.67 -5.67
N SER A 191 3.99 -3.36 -5.73
CA SER A 191 3.84 -2.58 -6.95
C SER A 191 5.20 -2.09 -7.45
N TYR A 192 5.31 -1.87 -8.75
CA TYR A 192 6.48 -1.26 -9.38
C TYR A 192 6.30 0.25 -9.43
N THR A 193 7.34 0.97 -9.05
CA THR A 193 7.38 2.43 -9.18
C THR A 193 8.56 2.82 -10.08
N SER A 194 8.64 4.09 -10.49
CA SER A 194 9.72 4.54 -11.36
C SER A 194 11.08 4.48 -10.63
N GLU A 195 12.09 3.93 -11.32
CA GLU A 195 13.47 3.98 -10.85
C GLU A 195 14.09 5.37 -10.99
N PHE A 196 13.52 6.19 -11.86
CA PHE A 196 14.05 7.51 -12.20
C PHE A 196 13.34 8.62 -11.43
N ASP A 197 12.03 8.60 -11.39
CA ASP A 197 11.21 9.66 -10.81
C ASP A 197 10.61 9.23 -9.46
N ARG A 198 10.56 10.16 -8.50
CA ARG A 198 9.83 9.96 -7.25
C ARG A 198 8.39 10.41 -7.39
N ILE A 199 7.48 9.61 -6.93
CA ILE A 199 6.05 9.98 -6.85
C ILE A 199 5.89 11.03 -5.76
N LEU A 200 5.33 12.18 -6.05
CA LEU A 200 4.85 13.12 -5.04
C LEU A 200 3.47 12.71 -4.56
N ILE A 201 3.35 12.30 -3.31
CA ILE A 201 2.08 11.98 -2.65
C ILE A 201 1.61 13.20 -1.86
N SER A 202 0.50 13.82 -2.30
CA SER A 202 -0.11 14.97 -1.64
C SER A 202 -1.57 14.66 -1.27
N LEU A 203 -1.77 14.19 -0.04
CA LEU A 203 -3.02 13.67 0.50
C LEU A 203 -3.30 14.27 1.89
N PRO A 204 -3.78 15.52 1.97
CA PRO A 204 -3.87 16.25 3.25
C PRO A 204 -4.82 15.62 4.28
N ASN A 205 -5.72 14.75 3.86
CA ASN A 205 -6.66 14.06 4.73
C ASN A 205 -6.29 12.60 5.03
N LEU A 206 -5.08 12.16 4.62
CA LEU A 206 -4.63 10.79 4.83
C LEU A 206 -4.48 10.47 6.33
N VAL A 207 -5.07 9.34 6.73
CA VAL A 207 -5.04 8.80 8.09
C VAL A 207 -4.15 7.57 8.18
N SER A 208 -4.15 6.74 7.13
CA SER A 208 -3.36 5.52 7.07
C SER A 208 -2.61 5.42 5.74
N LEU A 209 -1.31 5.14 5.84
CA LEU A 209 -0.41 4.88 4.71
C LEU A 209 0.18 3.48 4.85
N GLU A 210 0.05 2.66 3.81
CA GLU A 210 0.77 1.40 3.68
C GLU A 210 1.56 1.40 2.38
N PHE A 211 2.88 1.26 2.47
CA PHE A 211 3.80 1.16 1.35
C PHE A 211 4.68 -0.06 1.56
N ILE A 212 4.30 -1.19 0.94
CA ILE A 212 4.81 -2.50 1.31
C ILE A 212 5.41 -3.23 0.10
N GLU A 213 6.67 -3.62 0.21
CA GLU A 213 7.39 -4.47 -0.77
C GLU A 213 7.31 -3.95 -2.21
N CYS A 214 7.27 -2.65 -2.42
CA CYS A 214 7.32 -2.09 -3.75
C CYS A 214 8.66 -2.41 -4.42
N ARG A 215 8.60 -2.79 -5.68
CA ARG A 215 9.73 -3.34 -6.43
C ARG A 215 10.30 -2.30 -7.39
N GLN A 216 11.62 -2.34 -7.57
CA GLN A 216 12.37 -1.62 -8.61
C GLN A 216 12.10 -0.11 -8.69
N GLY A 217 11.63 0.50 -7.63
CA GLY A 217 11.29 1.91 -7.65
C GLY A 217 11.83 2.69 -6.47
N ARG A 218 11.74 4.01 -6.59
CA ARG A 218 12.13 4.93 -5.52
C ARG A 218 10.97 5.14 -4.56
N ILE A 219 11.30 5.35 -3.30
CA ILE A 219 10.33 5.76 -2.28
C ILE A 219 9.68 7.08 -2.69
N PRO A 220 8.35 7.22 -2.51
CA PRO A 220 7.68 8.46 -2.82
C PRO A 220 8.17 9.63 -1.96
N PHE A 221 8.06 10.82 -2.49
CA PHE A 221 8.16 12.03 -1.71
C PHE A 221 6.80 12.28 -1.04
N LEU A 222 6.79 12.36 0.29
CA LEU A 222 5.56 12.63 1.04
C LEU A 222 5.41 14.13 1.29
N GLY A 223 4.33 14.70 0.79
CA GLY A 223 3.90 16.04 1.17
C GLY A 223 3.51 16.13 2.64
N SER A 224 2.91 17.24 3.04
CA SER A 224 2.38 17.37 4.41
C SER A 224 1.18 16.44 4.61
N LEU A 225 1.25 15.56 5.63
CA LEU A 225 0.21 14.60 6.01
C LEU A 225 -0.30 14.87 7.45
N PRO A 226 -0.98 16.00 7.70
CA PRO A 226 -1.27 16.49 9.06
C PRO A 226 -2.24 15.59 9.85
N ARG A 227 -2.95 14.69 9.18
CA ARG A 227 -3.90 13.76 9.79
C ARG A 227 -3.40 12.32 9.87
N LEU A 228 -2.16 12.08 9.47
CA LEU A 228 -1.60 10.74 9.47
C LEU A 228 -1.55 10.19 10.89
N ALA A 229 -2.23 9.07 11.11
CA ALA A 229 -2.24 8.36 12.39
C ALA A 229 -1.38 7.09 12.33
N ARG A 230 -1.44 6.35 11.23
CA ARG A 230 -0.70 5.09 11.06
C ARG A 230 0.08 5.09 9.74
N ALA A 231 1.32 4.63 9.81
CA ALA A 231 2.08 4.33 8.60
C ALA A 231 2.83 3.00 8.74
N VAL A 232 2.77 2.19 7.70
CA VAL A 232 3.51 0.93 7.55
C VAL A 232 4.33 1.03 6.28
N VAL A 233 5.65 0.94 6.42
CA VAL A 233 6.59 1.02 5.30
C VAL A 233 7.53 -0.16 5.36
N VAL A 234 7.47 -1.01 4.34
CA VAL A 234 8.33 -2.18 4.21
C VAL A 234 9.05 -2.13 2.87
N LEU A 235 10.35 -1.99 2.90
CA LEU A 235 11.23 -1.88 1.73
C LEU A 235 12.09 -3.13 1.60
N ASN A 236 12.04 -3.75 0.44
CA ASN A 236 12.84 -4.92 0.13
C ASN A 236 14.18 -4.53 -0.56
N GLU A 237 14.99 -5.53 -0.89
CA GLU A 237 16.27 -5.39 -1.58
C GLU A 237 16.17 -4.81 -3.00
N TYR A 238 14.99 -4.79 -3.60
CA TYR A 238 14.75 -4.26 -4.95
C TYR A 238 14.44 -2.77 -4.97
N CYS A 239 14.42 -2.10 -3.80
CA CYS A 239 14.24 -0.65 -3.73
C CYS A 239 15.40 0.07 -4.43
N ALA A 240 15.10 0.97 -5.37
CA ALA A 240 16.09 1.73 -6.13
C ALA A 240 16.79 2.83 -5.33
N ASP A 241 16.38 3.08 -4.08
CA ASP A 241 17.01 4.05 -3.17
C ASP A 241 18.25 3.44 -2.48
N GLN A 242 19.18 2.95 -3.28
CA GLN A 242 20.47 2.46 -2.84
C GLN A 242 21.56 3.47 -3.19
N CYS A 243 22.57 3.59 -2.35
CA CYS A 243 23.71 4.44 -2.67
C CYS A 243 24.58 3.78 -3.75
N SER A 244 24.89 4.51 -4.82
CA SER A 244 25.73 4.00 -5.90
C SER A 244 27.23 4.06 -5.60
N GLN A 245 27.64 4.88 -4.64
CA GLN A 245 29.07 5.12 -4.36
C GLN A 245 29.63 4.24 -3.24
N ASP A 246 28.81 3.90 -2.24
CA ASP A 246 29.23 2.91 -1.23
C ASP A 246 28.00 2.35 -0.50
N ARG A 247 28.06 1.07 -0.08
CA ARG A 247 26.93 0.40 0.59
C ARG A 247 26.60 1.03 1.96
N PHE A 248 27.48 1.86 2.50
CA PHE A 248 27.44 2.30 3.90
C PHE A 248 27.75 3.76 4.12
N ASP A 249 28.38 4.42 3.17
CA ASP A 249 28.68 5.83 3.32
C ASP A 249 27.58 6.66 2.67
N SER A 250 27.07 7.56 3.46
CA SER A 250 26.30 8.65 2.93
C SER A 250 27.11 9.33 1.85
N CYS A 251 26.50 9.56 0.74
CA CYS A 251 27.03 10.48 -0.24
C CYS A 251 27.58 11.69 0.48
N GLY A 252 28.89 11.84 0.42
CA GLY A 252 29.64 12.77 1.25
C GLY A 252 29.02 14.15 1.31
N ALA A 253 29.10 14.72 2.45
CA ALA A 253 28.40 15.97 2.79
C ALA A 253 28.76 17.15 1.89
N ASP A 254 29.80 17.06 1.04
CA ASP A 254 30.39 18.31 0.55
C ASP A 254 30.55 18.48 -0.96
N SER A 255 30.36 17.51 -1.82
CA SER A 255 30.57 17.83 -3.25
C SER A 255 29.92 16.97 -4.31
N ASP A 256 29.68 15.69 -4.11
CA ASP A 256 29.21 14.85 -5.19
C ASP A 256 27.86 14.20 -4.91
N ILE A 257 26.88 14.66 -5.66
CA ILE A 257 25.50 14.19 -5.61
C ILE A 257 25.48 12.78 -6.18
N CYS A 258 25.22 11.79 -5.33
CA CYS A 258 24.99 10.44 -5.75
C CYS A 258 23.64 10.32 -6.47
N ASP A 259 23.66 9.88 -7.71
CA ASP A 259 22.46 9.68 -8.51
C ASP A 259 21.45 8.73 -7.81
N GLY A 260 21.95 7.69 -7.12
CA GLY A 260 21.11 6.76 -6.35
C GLY A 260 20.37 7.41 -5.19
N CYS A 261 21.00 8.34 -4.47
CA CYS A 261 20.40 8.97 -3.29
C CYS A 261 19.60 10.23 -3.59
N TYR A 262 19.99 11.00 -4.58
CA TYR A 262 19.47 12.36 -4.80
C TYR A 262 18.85 12.61 -6.17
N TYR A 263 18.87 11.65 -7.07
CA TYR A 263 18.46 11.89 -8.44
C TYR A 263 16.97 12.28 -8.50
N TYR A 264 16.74 13.48 -8.96
CA TYR A 264 15.44 13.99 -9.36
C TYR A 264 15.57 14.55 -10.77
N TYR A 265 14.97 13.90 -11.73
CA TYR A 265 14.69 14.47 -13.04
C TYR A 265 13.44 15.34 -12.91
N GLY A 266 13.61 16.56 -12.45
CA GLY A 266 12.61 17.60 -12.64
C GLY A 266 13.06 18.46 -13.79
N ASP A 267 12.14 18.75 -14.72
CA ASP A 267 12.31 19.79 -15.72
C ASP A 267 12.90 21.05 -15.05
N PRO A 268 14.01 21.63 -15.52
CA PRO A 268 14.64 22.78 -14.84
C PRO A 268 13.77 24.02 -14.74
N GLY A 269 12.52 23.98 -15.21
CA GLY A 269 11.62 25.13 -15.26
C GLY A 269 10.37 25.11 -14.39
N HIS A 270 9.85 23.97 -13.90
CA HIS A 270 8.48 23.92 -13.33
C HIS A 270 8.25 22.86 -12.23
N GLY A 271 9.21 22.56 -11.38
CA GLY A 271 8.98 21.70 -10.21
C GLY A 271 9.16 22.47 -8.88
N PRO A 272 8.49 22.09 -7.79
CA PRO A 272 8.81 22.66 -6.50
C PRO A 272 10.29 22.43 -6.23
N HIS A 273 11.02 23.51 -5.89
CA HIS A 273 12.42 23.47 -5.49
C HIS A 273 12.52 22.54 -4.27
N TYR A 274 12.86 21.28 -4.47
CA TYR A 274 13.21 20.40 -3.36
C TYR A 274 14.58 20.85 -2.87
N ASP A 275 14.59 21.41 -1.70
CA ASP A 275 15.81 21.79 -1.01
C ASP A 275 16.66 20.51 -0.83
N ARG A 276 17.86 20.50 -1.38
CA ARG A 276 18.80 19.36 -1.33
C ARG A 276 19.11 18.93 0.11
N ASN A 277 18.81 19.79 1.07
CA ASN A 277 19.02 19.60 2.49
C ASN A 277 17.74 19.21 3.21
N ASN A 278 16.80 18.52 2.57
CA ASN A 278 15.51 18.19 3.17
C ASN A 278 15.28 16.68 3.24
N CYS A 279 14.59 16.30 4.33
CA CYS A 279 14.09 14.95 4.52
C CYS A 279 13.02 14.62 3.46
N ILE A 280 13.19 13.52 2.76
CA ILE A 280 12.29 13.12 1.65
C ILE A 280 11.03 12.44 2.18
N PHE A 281 11.20 11.54 3.15
CA PHE A 281 10.16 10.60 3.54
C PHE A 281 9.75 10.74 5.01
N LEU A 282 10.72 10.71 5.94
CA LEU A 282 10.42 10.71 7.37
C LEU A 282 9.68 11.97 7.84
N LYS A 283 9.90 13.11 7.19
CA LYS A 283 9.19 14.35 7.49
C LYS A 283 7.67 14.21 7.26
N GLY A 284 7.26 13.55 6.18
CA GLY A 284 5.85 13.29 5.91
C GLY A 284 5.20 12.33 6.91
N LEU A 285 6.00 11.50 7.59
CA LEU A 285 5.54 10.55 8.61
C LEU A 285 5.53 11.12 10.02
N SER A 286 6.02 12.34 10.24
CA SER A 286 6.25 12.91 11.58
C SER A 286 4.99 13.08 12.43
N GLU A 287 3.82 13.11 11.81
CA GLU A 287 2.52 13.25 12.49
C GLU A 287 1.92 11.90 12.95
N ALA A 288 2.52 10.77 12.54
CA ALA A 288 2.01 9.45 12.87
C ALA A 288 2.03 9.16 14.37
N THR A 289 1.01 8.48 14.86
CA THR A 289 0.93 7.92 16.21
C THR A 289 1.50 6.51 16.27
N ASP A 290 1.34 5.77 15.18
CA ASP A 290 1.82 4.39 14.98
C ASP A 290 2.68 4.33 13.72
N LEU A 291 3.94 3.92 13.88
CA LEU A 291 4.89 3.85 12.79
C LEU A 291 5.59 2.49 12.76
N GLU A 292 5.56 1.87 11.60
CA GLU A 292 6.29 0.66 11.28
C GLU A 292 7.23 0.94 10.11
N LEU A 293 8.53 0.82 10.34
CA LEU A 293 9.57 1.01 9.34
C LEU A 293 10.44 -0.22 9.28
N SER A 294 10.29 -0.97 8.21
CA SER A 294 11.11 -2.16 7.92
C SER A 294 11.81 -1.98 6.58
N ALA A 295 13.09 -2.26 6.51
CA ALA A 295 13.85 -2.16 5.26
C ALA A 295 14.91 -3.24 5.18
N HIS A 296 15.32 -3.58 3.96
CA HIS A 296 16.54 -4.33 3.72
C HIS A 296 17.77 -3.49 4.09
N SER A 297 18.85 -4.12 4.51
CA SER A 297 20.07 -3.44 4.97
C SER A 297 20.69 -2.50 3.93
N ASP A 298 20.52 -2.81 2.66
CA ASP A 298 21.10 -2.05 1.55
C ASP A 298 20.30 -0.78 1.20
N VAL A 299 19.11 -0.61 1.77
CA VAL A 299 18.26 0.56 1.54
C VAL A 299 18.72 1.73 2.39
N THR A 300 19.18 2.80 1.75
CA THR A 300 19.87 3.92 2.43
C THR A 300 19.00 5.13 2.72
N VAL A 301 17.77 5.18 2.18
CA VAL A 301 16.93 6.39 2.26
C VAL A 301 16.61 6.80 3.70
N PHE A 302 16.32 5.85 4.58
CA PHE A 302 16.04 6.19 5.97
C PHE A 302 17.28 6.77 6.64
N ASN A 303 18.45 6.15 6.46
CA ASN A 303 19.71 6.64 7.03
C ASN A 303 20.04 8.06 6.54
N ARG A 304 19.76 8.34 5.28
CA ARG A 304 19.92 9.69 4.73
C ARG A 304 18.95 10.67 5.39
N ASP A 305 17.67 10.33 5.50
CA ASP A 305 16.64 11.19 6.09
C ASP A 305 16.90 11.46 7.57
N LEU A 306 17.60 10.59 8.28
CA LEU A 306 18.00 10.79 9.68
C LEU A 306 18.93 12.01 9.88
N LYS A 307 19.64 12.47 8.84
CA LYS A 307 20.42 13.74 8.92
C LYS A 307 19.54 14.94 9.27
N TRP A 308 18.28 14.90 8.83
CA TRP A 308 17.28 15.93 9.04
C TRP A 308 16.06 15.36 9.76
N CYS A 309 16.33 14.45 10.70
CA CYS A 309 15.28 13.72 11.42
C CYS A 309 14.24 14.69 12.00
N PRO A 310 12.97 14.54 11.64
CA PRO A 310 11.92 15.35 12.23
C PRO A 310 11.66 14.93 13.67
N THR A 311 11.05 15.80 14.45
CA THR A 311 10.53 15.42 15.76
C THR A 311 9.15 14.78 15.59
N PHE A 312 9.00 13.55 16.08
CA PHE A 312 7.76 12.78 16.07
C PHE A 312 6.93 13.08 17.32
N THR A 313 6.26 14.22 17.33
CA THR A 313 5.58 14.74 18.53
C THR A 313 4.37 13.93 18.98
N LYS A 314 3.81 13.08 18.09
CA LYS A 314 2.61 12.27 18.36
C LYS A 314 2.90 10.77 18.41
N LEU A 315 4.11 10.34 18.13
CA LEU A 315 4.45 8.92 17.99
C LEU A 315 4.40 8.21 19.34
N LYS A 316 3.55 7.20 19.43
CA LYS A 316 3.36 6.35 20.61
C LYS A 316 3.91 4.95 20.43
N THR A 317 3.74 4.39 19.24
CA THR A 317 4.23 3.04 18.92
C THR A 317 5.17 3.10 17.72
N LEU A 318 6.32 2.44 17.85
CA LEU A 318 7.34 2.35 16.82
C LEU A 318 7.79 0.90 16.67
N LEU A 319 7.75 0.41 15.42
CA LEU A 319 8.34 -0.86 15.04
C LEU A 319 9.48 -0.62 14.06
N LEU A 320 10.63 -1.20 14.35
CA LEU A 320 11.82 -1.19 13.49
C LEU A 320 12.35 -2.61 13.32
N ASN A 321 12.99 -2.91 12.18
CA ASN A 321 13.72 -4.16 11.97
C ASN A 321 15.24 -3.93 11.99
N ASP A 322 16.02 -4.92 11.57
CA ASP A 322 17.49 -4.91 11.61
C ASP A 322 18.19 -3.70 10.99
N TRP A 323 17.55 -3.01 10.02
CA TRP A 323 18.15 -1.84 9.37
C TRP A 323 18.53 -0.74 10.36
N CYS A 324 17.78 -0.61 11.47
CA CYS A 324 18.06 0.41 12.49
C CYS A 324 19.34 0.14 13.29
N LEU A 325 19.90 -1.04 13.15
CA LEU A 325 21.13 -1.46 13.82
C LEU A 325 22.39 -1.23 12.97
N ALA A 326 22.21 -0.94 11.68
CA ALA A 326 23.30 -0.57 10.79
C ALA A 326 23.98 0.73 11.27
N ALA A 327 25.23 0.93 10.86
CA ALA A 327 25.98 2.14 11.15
C ALA A 327 25.94 2.60 12.64
N ASN A 328 26.42 1.74 13.53
CA ASN A 328 26.53 2.02 14.98
C ASN A 328 25.20 2.31 15.70
N HIS A 329 24.09 1.75 15.24
CA HIS A 329 22.75 1.88 15.84
C HIS A 329 22.21 3.32 15.85
N ASN A 330 22.75 4.17 15.01
CA ASN A 330 22.40 5.60 14.96
C ASN A 330 20.93 5.85 14.69
N ALA A 331 20.30 5.01 13.87
CA ALA A 331 18.88 5.11 13.57
C ALA A 331 18.02 4.89 14.82
N LEU A 332 18.30 3.83 15.60
CA LEU A 332 17.58 3.56 16.84
C LEU A 332 17.70 4.71 17.83
N ILE A 333 18.92 5.22 18.03
CA ILE A 333 19.20 6.34 18.93
C ILE A 333 18.48 7.60 18.47
N CYS A 334 18.52 7.88 17.15
CA CYS A 334 17.85 9.04 16.56
C CYS A 334 16.34 9.01 16.83
N PHE A 335 15.66 7.90 16.57
CA PHE A 335 14.22 7.78 16.85
C PHE A 335 13.91 7.96 18.34
N LEU A 336 14.70 7.37 19.23
CA LEU A 336 14.50 7.53 20.67
C LEU A 336 14.67 8.99 21.13
N GLN A 337 15.58 9.74 20.51
CA GLN A 337 15.80 11.17 20.84
C GLN A 337 14.71 12.08 20.25
N HIS A 338 14.16 11.74 19.10
CA HIS A 338 13.19 12.57 18.40
C HIS A 338 11.71 12.15 18.63
N SER A 339 11.46 11.18 19.52
CA SER A 339 10.11 10.69 19.84
C SER A 339 9.78 10.85 21.33
N PRO A 340 9.48 12.07 21.79
CA PRO A 340 9.42 12.40 23.23
C PRO A 340 8.28 11.69 23.98
N ILE A 341 7.22 11.27 23.31
CA ILE A 341 6.05 10.60 23.93
C ILE A 341 5.94 9.13 23.54
N LEU A 342 7.03 8.52 23.02
CA LEU A 342 7.03 7.12 22.64
C LEU A 342 6.73 6.24 23.85
N GLU A 343 5.70 5.39 23.73
CA GLU A 343 5.25 4.49 24.81
C GLU A 343 5.70 3.05 24.57
N LYS A 344 5.74 2.61 23.32
CA LYS A 344 6.11 1.25 22.93
C LYS A 344 7.10 1.25 21.77
N LEU A 345 8.19 0.49 21.94
CA LEU A 345 9.17 0.19 20.89
C LEU A 345 9.17 -1.31 20.64
N THR A 346 9.05 -1.72 19.38
CA THR A 346 9.22 -3.12 18.96
C THR A 346 10.40 -3.22 17.99
N LEU A 347 11.32 -4.13 18.26
CA LEU A 347 12.46 -4.43 17.40
C LEU A 347 12.31 -5.86 16.87
N GLU A 348 12.21 -6.02 15.55
CA GLU A 348 12.13 -7.33 14.88
C GLU A 348 13.46 -7.68 14.23
N LEU A 349 14.16 -8.67 14.78
CA LEU A 349 15.51 -9.04 14.38
C LEU A 349 15.49 -10.35 13.58
N SER A 350 16.04 -10.30 12.36
CA SER A 350 16.20 -11.45 11.49
C SER A 350 17.37 -12.35 11.91
N LYS A 351 17.41 -13.59 11.41
CA LYS A 351 18.57 -14.48 11.51
C LYS A 351 19.64 -14.02 10.52
N GLY A 352 20.77 -13.61 10.99
CA GLY A 352 21.92 -13.29 10.14
C GLY A 352 22.97 -12.51 10.90
N PRO A 353 24.23 -12.52 10.48
CA PRO A 353 25.23 -11.63 11.04
C PRO A 353 24.80 -10.18 10.80
N LEU A 354 25.05 -9.31 11.76
CA LEU A 354 25.14 -7.89 11.46
C LEU A 354 26.25 -7.77 10.40
N TYR A 355 25.96 -7.16 9.28
CA TYR A 355 27.04 -6.67 8.44
C TYR A 355 27.69 -5.56 9.26
N GLU A 356 28.79 -5.89 9.94
CA GLU A 356 29.62 -4.92 10.63
C GLU A 356 30.27 -4.08 9.54
N THR A 357 29.62 -3.01 9.21
CA THR A 357 30.20 -1.98 8.37
C THR A 357 30.77 -0.93 9.29
N GLU A 358 32.05 -0.76 9.20
CA GLU A 358 32.80 0.32 9.86
C GLU A 358 32.47 1.71 9.29
N ALA A 359 31.23 1.93 8.90
CA ALA A 359 30.77 3.25 8.46
C ALA A 359 30.71 4.16 9.69
N GLU A 360 31.55 5.17 9.75
CA GLU A 360 31.42 6.28 10.69
C GLU A 360 30.03 6.88 10.50
N GLY A 361 29.17 6.70 11.51
CA GLY A 361 27.77 7.05 11.42
C GLY A 361 27.57 8.54 11.17
N ILE A 362 26.70 8.85 10.24
CA ILE A 362 26.33 10.19 9.78
C ILE A 362 25.61 10.98 10.87
N TYR A 363 24.91 10.28 11.76
CA TYR A 363 24.21 10.89 12.88
C TYR A 363 25.14 11.03 14.09
N LYS A 364 25.38 12.27 14.51
CA LYS A 364 26.07 12.55 15.78
C LYS A 364 25.01 12.74 16.87
N PRO A 365 24.90 11.82 17.86
CA PRO A 365 23.92 11.96 18.92
C PRO A 365 24.06 13.31 19.65
N LEU A 366 22.98 14.05 19.74
CA LEU A 366 22.89 15.26 20.54
C LEU A 366 22.88 14.83 22.02
N GLY A 367 24.02 14.92 22.70
CA GLY A 367 24.15 14.82 24.16
C GLY A 367 23.31 13.72 24.87
N GLN A 368 23.73 13.24 25.99
CA GLN A 368 23.33 12.01 26.68
C GLN A 368 21.86 11.88 27.18
N SER A 369 20.92 12.65 26.73
CA SER A 369 19.54 12.56 27.25
C SER A 369 18.57 12.04 26.20
N ILE A 370 18.01 10.84 26.42
CA ILE A 370 16.78 10.46 25.72
C ILE A 370 15.63 11.23 26.33
N ALA A 371 14.90 11.94 25.45
CA ALA A 371 13.71 12.68 25.84
C ALA A 371 12.52 11.79 26.29
N SER A 372 12.63 10.47 26.15
CA SER A 372 11.50 9.57 26.34
C SER A 372 11.36 9.05 27.79
N ASN A 373 10.93 9.92 28.69
CA ASN A 373 10.40 9.50 29.99
C ASN A 373 9.08 8.71 29.90
N CYS A 374 8.52 8.57 28.69
CA CYS A 374 7.22 7.96 28.43
C CYS A 374 7.32 6.49 28.00
N LEU A 375 8.51 5.98 27.64
CA LEU A 375 8.68 4.64 27.14
C LEU A 375 8.36 3.59 28.22
N LYS A 376 7.33 2.80 28.00
CA LYS A 376 6.81 1.82 28.96
C LYS A 376 7.27 0.41 28.63
N ILE A 377 7.30 0.07 27.35
CA ILE A 377 7.52 -1.29 26.87
C ILE A 377 8.50 -1.28 25.70
N VAL A 378 9.50 -2.14 25.78
CA VAL A 378 10.38 -2.48 24.66
C VAL A 378 10.25 -3.98 24.40
N GLU A 379 9.80 -4.34 23.20
CA GLU A 379 9.71 -5.74 22.75
C GLU A 379 10.83 -6.02 21.75
N ILE A 380 11.67 -7.00 22.02
CA ILE A 380 12.70 -7.48 21.09
C ILE A 380 12.27 -8.87 20.63
N LYS A 381 11.87 -9.00 19.37
CA LYS A 381 11.54 -10.26 18.73
C LYS A 381 12.75 -10.75 17.95
N CYS A 382 13.30 -11.90 18.31
CA CYS A 382 14.50 -12.44 17.68
C CYS A 382 14.41 -13.97 17.56
N ALA A 383 15.20 -14.53 16.66
CA ALA A 383 15.30 -15.98 16.56
C ALA A 383 16.17 -16.57 17.67
N ASN A 384 17.26 -15.90 18.00
CA ASN A 384 18.21 -16.28 19.05
C ASN A 384 18.66 -15.01 19.78
N VAL A 385 18.99 -15.17 21.06
CA VAL A 385 19.66 -14.10 21.84
C VAL A 385 21.14 -14.14 21.50
N ASP A 386 21.56 -13.31 20.58
CA ASP A 386 22.94 -13.22 20.09
C ASP A 386 23.63 -11.89 20.49
N SER A 387 24.78 -11.61 19.92
CA SER A 387 25.54 -10.38 20.20
C SER A 387 24.78 -9.12 19.83
N LYS A 388 23.87 -9.18 18.83
CA LYS A 388 23.02 -8.05 18.45
C LYS A 388 22.07 -7.65 19.57
N VAL A 389 21.39 -8.66 20.15
CA VAL A 389 20.48 -8.43 21.27
C VAL A 389 21.22 -7.82 22.47
N HIS A 390 22.44 -8.33 22.77
CA HIS A 390 23.26 -7.78 23.86
C HIS A 390 23.66 -6.31 23.59
N LYS A 391 24.09 -5.98 22.39
CA LYS A 391 24.41 -4.59 22.01
C LYS A 391 23.18 -3.66 22.14
N ILE A 392 22.02 -4.12 21.72
CA ILE A 392 20.77 -3.35 21.87
C ILE A 392 20.45 -3.11 23.35
N LEU A 393 20.56 -4.15 24.17
CA LEU A 393 20.34 -4.03 25.63
C LEU A 393 21.31 -3.03 26.28
N GLU A 394 22.58 -3.07 25.88
CA GLU A 394 23.60 -2.13 26.33
C GLU A 394 23.24 -0.68 25.95
N ILE A 395 22.83 -0.44 24.69
CA ILE A 395 22.40 0.88 24.22
C ILE A 395 21.18 1.33 25.02
N LEU A 396 20.13 0.51 25.09
CA LEU A 396 18.90 0.89 25.77
C LEU A 396 19.14 1.23 27.24
N THR A 397 19.98 0.44 27.93
CA THR A 397 20.33 0.71 29.32
C THR A 397 21.22 1.96 29.51
N THR A 398 22.16 2.20 28.58
CA THR A 398 22.99 3.40 28.56
C THR A 398 22.14 4.67 28.46
N TYR A 399 21.03 4.57 27.71
CA TYR A 399 20.07 5.66 27.58
C TYR A 399 18.97 5.69 28.66
N GLY A 400 19.10 4.91 29.72
CA GLY A 400 18.25 4.98 30.90
C GLY A 400 16.98 4.14 30.86
N ILE A 401 16.82 3.25 29.86
CA ILE A 401 15.68 2.32 29.80
C ILE A 401 15.96 1.15 30.74
N ARG A 402 15.01 0.87 31.64
CA ARG A 402 15.17 -0.18 32.65
C ARG A 402 14.95 -1.55 32.05
N LEU A 403 15.71 -2.55 32.50
CA LEU A 403 15.55 -3.93 32.01
C LEU A 403 14.15 -4.51 32.24
N GLU A 404 13.44 -4.03 33.27
CA GLU A 404 12.06 -4.46 33.57
C GLU A 404 11.05 -4.02 32.48
N GLN A 405 11.40 -3.03 31.69
CA GLN A 405 10.60 -2.54 30.57
C GLN A 405 10.88 -3.33 29.28
N ILE A 406 11.91 -4.18 29.26
CA ILE A 406 12.38 -4.88 28.08
C ILE A 406 11.93 -6.33 28.12
N SER A 407 11.21 -6.76 27.09
CA SER A 407 10.79 -8.14 26.87
C SER A 407 11.50 -8.70 25.63
N VAL A 408 12.18 -9.84 25.79
CA VAL A 408 12.81 -10.53 24.66
C VAL A 408 12.00 -11.78 24.34
N GLN A 409 11.46 -11.83 23.12
CA GLN A 409 10.64 -12.94 22.62
C GLN A 409 11.40 -13.71 21.56
N GLN A 410 11.65 -14.99 21.82
CA GLN A 410 12.22 -15.87 20.81
C GLN A 410 11.10 -16.43 19.93
N THR A 411 11.19 -16.15 18.63
CA THR A 411 10.25 -16.70 17.64
C THR A 411 10.85 -17.94 17.02
N SER A 412 10.27 -19.11 17.31
CA SER A 412 10.63 -20.35 16.61
C SER A 412 10.07 -20.28 15.17
N ARG A 413 10.94 -20.00 14.21
CA ARG A 413 10.59 -20.06 12.79
C ARG A 413 10.70 -21.49 12.28
N ILE A 414 9.68 -21.97 11.58
CA ILE A 414 9.74 -23.16 10.74
C ILE A 414 10.79 -22.91 9.64
N PRO A 415 11.79 -23.78 9.44
CA PRO A 415 12.79 -23.59 8.39
C PRO A 415 12.12 -23.76 7.01
N GLY A 416 12.10 -22.75 6.18
CA GLY A 416 11.81 -22.94 4.76
C GLY A 416 10.97 -21.91 3.99
N SER A 417 10.58 -20.78 4.55
CA SER A 417 9.95 -19.76 3.72
C SER A 417 10.62 -18.39 3.89
N GLY A 418 11.29 -17.96 2.85
CA GLY A 418 11.85 -16.62 2.72
C GLY A 418 10.80 -15.55 2.40
N CYS A 419 9.59 -15.67 2.93
CA CYS A 419 8.57 -14.65 2.88
C CYS A 419 8.12 -14.34 4.30
N PHE A 420 8.12 -13.07 4.64
CA PHE A 420 7.43 -12.58 5.83
C PHE A 420 5.93 -12.75 5.59
N ASN A 421 5.33 -13.80 6.14
CA ASN A 421 3.87 -13.90 6.17
C ASN A 421 3.35 -12.93 7.24
N PHE A 422 3.03 -11.71 6.83
CA PHE A 422 2.17 -10.86 7.63
C PHE A 422 0.75 -11.41 7.50
N VAL A 423 0.25 -11.97 8.59
CA VAL A 423 -1.16 -12.29 8.72
C VAL A 423 -1.91 -10.98 8.69
N CYS A 424 -2.63 -10.70 7.60
CA CYS A 424 -3.63 -9.66 7.58
C CYS A 424 -4.64 -9.97 8.68
N THR A 425 -4.66 -9.19 9.75
CA THR A 425 -5.79 -9.19 10.66
C THR A 425 -6.99 -8.61 9.92
N GLU A 426 -7.91 -9.49 9.56
CA GLU A 426 -9.22 -9.11 9.08
C GLU A 426 -9.87 -8.20 10.11
N PHE A 427 -10.28 -7.01 9.66
CA PHE A 427 -11.17 -6.17 10.43
C PHE A 427 -12.59 -6.75 10.31
N SER A 428 -13.09 -7.33 11.40
CA SER A 428 -14.50 -7.62 11.61
C SER A 428 -15.27 -6.34 11.99
#